data_b8e5451771b0c8c790a4dbf62a62b9a0
#
_entry.id   b8e5451771b0c8c790a4dbf62a62b9a0
#
_cell.length_a   1.000
_cell.length_b   1.000
_cell.length_c   1.000
_cell.angle_alpha   90.00
_cell.angle_beta   90.00
_cell.angle_gamma   90.00
#
_symmetry.space_group_name_H-M   'P 1'
#
loop_
_entity.id
_entity.type
_entity.pdbx_description
1 polymer ?
#
loop_
_entity_poly.entity_id
_entity_poly.type
_entity_poly.pdbx_seq_one_letter_code
_entity_poly.pdbx_strand_id
1 'polypeptide(L)'
;MKRAKKNKIGFIGLGIMGKPMVVNLIRDGYKVSFFARKKKIINEICKIGGIFVPLIKDLPLHADTIITNLPNTKDVKEVVIGKNGLLPNLNKDACIIDMSTISPEGTKDISATLKRKGVFFIDAPVSGGEAG
;
A
#
# COMPACT_ATOMS: atom_id res chain seq x y z
N MET A 1 -6.89 21.31 -2.97
CA MET A 1 -8.16 20.85 -2.38
C MET A 1 -8.02 19.46 -1.77
N LYS A 2 -8.46 19.32 -0.55
CA LYS A 2 -8.36 18.06 0.20
C LYS A 2 -9.06 16.89 -0.47
N ARG A 3 -10.14 17.13 -1.20
CA ARG A 3 -10.86 16.06 -1.92
C ARG A 3 -10.04 15.38 -2.99
N ALA A 4 -9.20 16.13 -3.72
CA ALA A 4 -8.35 15.56 -4.76
C ALA A 4 -7.33 14.58 -4.17
N LYS A 5 -6.80 14.86 -2.97
CA LYS A 5 -5.87 13.98 -2.27
C LYS A 5 -6.54 12.74 -1.71
N LYS A 6 -7.80 12.87 -1.25
CA LYS A 6 -8.56 11.74 -0.71
C LYS A 6 -8.82 10.65 -1.75
N ASN A 7 -8.86 11.02 -3.03
CA ASN A 7 -9.12 10.09 -4.11
C ASN A 7 -7.86 9.40 -4.64
N LYS A 8 -6.70 9.68 -4.06
CA LYS A 8 -5.43 9.09 -4.48
C LYS A 8 -4.97 8.05 -3.48
N ILE A 9 -4.83 6.83 -3.95
CA ILE A 9 -4.40 5.70 -3.13
C ILE A 9 -3.20 5.02 -3.78
N GLY A 10 -2.21 4.68 -2.96
CA GLY A 10 -1.11 3.84 -3.36
C GLY A 10 -1.38 2.39 -2.96
N PHE A 11 -0.94 1.43 -3.74
CA PHE A 11 -1.17 0.02 -3.44
C PHE A 11 0.06 -0.83 -3.74
N ILE A 12 0.43 -1.68 -2.80
CA ILE A 12 1.52 -2.64 -2.95
C ILE A 12 1.01 -4.02 -2.53
N GLY A 13 1.22 -5.02 -3.37
CA GLY A 13 0.80 -6.39 -3.08
C GLY A 13 -0.42 -6.81 -3.87
N LEU A 14 -0.25 -6.93 -5.18
CA LEU A 14 -1.32 -7.30 -6.11
C LEU A 14 -1.38 -8.81 -6.33
N GLY A 15 -1.65 -9.54 -5.25
CA GLY A 15 -1.90 -10.96 -5.31
C GLY A 15 -3.39 -11.26 -5.38
N ILE A 16 -3.77 -12.45 -4.89
CA ILE A 16 -5.16 -12.93 -4.93
C ILE A 16 -6.14 -11.94 -4.29
N MET A 17 -5.77 -11.38 -3.14
CA MET A 17 -6.64 -10.44 -2.41
C MET A 17 -6.46 -9.00 -2.86
N GLY A 18 -5.24 -8.62 -3.21
CA GLY A 18 -4.92 -7.24 -3.54
C GLY A 18 -5.46 -6.79 -4.89
N LYS A 19 -5.37 -7.65 -5.90
CA LYS A 19 -5.84 -7.30 -7.24
C LYS A 19 -7.33 -6.94 -7.28
N PRO A 20 -8.24 -7.74 -6.70
CA PRO A 20 -9.66 -7.36 -6.64
C PRO A 20 -9.92 -6.05 -5.92
N MET A 21 -9.17 -5.77 -4.86
CA MET A 21 -9.29 -4.50 -4.14
C MET A 21 -8.96 -3.30 -5.03
N VAL A 22 -7.86 -3.41 -5.78
CA VAL A 22 -7.45 -2.35 -6.70
C VAL A 22 -8.51 -2.12 -7.77
N VAL A 23 -9.04 -3.20 -8.34
CA VAL A 23 -10.10 -3.11 -9.34
C VAL A 23 -11.32 -2.37 -8.78
N ASN A 24 -11.74 -2.74 -7.57
CA ASN A 24 -12.89 -2.10 -6.94
C ASN A 24 -12.64 -0.62 -6.63
N LEU A 25 -11.45 -0.28 -6.17
CA LEU A 25 -11.09 1.11 -5.89
C LEU A 25 -11.14 1.96 -7.17
N ILE A 26 -10.60 1.44 -8.26
CA ILE A 26 -10.62 2.15 -9.54
C ILE A 26 -12.06 2.34 -10.03
N ARG A 27 -12.90 1.31 -9.90
CA ARG A 27 -14.31 1.40 -10.28
C ARG A 27 -15.06 2.47 -9.48
N ASP A 28 -14.69 2.62 -8.22
CA ASP A 28 -15.33 3.60 -7.33
C ASP A 28 -14.80 5.02 -7.53
N GLY A 29 -13.91 5.22 -8.49
CA GLY A 29 -13.40 6.55 -8.84
C GLY A 29 -12.11 6.97 -8.18
N TYR A 30 -11.46 6.08 -7.43
CA TYR A 30 -10.16 6.40 -6.85
C TYR A 30 -9.06 6.34 -7.89
N LYS A 31 -8.11 7.24 -7.78
CA LYS A 31 -6.88 7.18 -8.55
C LYS A 31 -5.90 6.29 -7.81
N VAL A 32 -5.62 5.12 -8.37
CA VAL A 32 -4.73 4.15 -7.74
C VAL A 32 -3.38 4.14 -8.44
N SER A 33 -2.34 4.49 -7.68
CA SER A 33 -0.96 4.30 -8.08
C SER A 33 -0.47 3.03 -7.43
N PHE A 34 0.20 2.17 -8.17
CA PHE A 34 0.54 0.84 -7.66
C PHE A 34 1.94 0.40 -8.05
N PHE A 35 2.48 -0.50 -7.25
CA PHE A 35 3.69 -1.23 -7.59
C PHE A 35 3.36 -2.71 -7.72
N ALA A 36 3.88 -3.34 -8.77
CA ALA A 36 3.79 -4.78 -8.97
C ALA A 36 5.02 -5.25 -9.75
N ARG A 37 5.35 -6.53 -9.62
CA ARG A 37 6.52 -7.09 -10.28
C ARG A 37 6.19 -7.81 -11.58
N LYS A 38 5.00 -8.40 -11.67
CA LYS A 38 4.60 -9.17 -12.84
C LYS A 38 4.05 -8.26 -13.92
N LYS A 39 4.68 -8.34 -15.08
CA LYS A 39 4.30 -7.52 -16.24
C LYS A 39 2.85 -7.70 -16.63
N LYS A 40 2.33 -8.93 -16.54
CA LYS A 40 0.92 -9.21 -16.83
C LYS A 40 -0.02 -8.41 -15.94
N ILE A 41 0.25 -8.39 -14.63
CA ILE A 41 -0.55 -7.64 -13.67
C ILE A 41 -0.46 -6.15 -13.93
N ILE A 42 0.75 -5.66 -14.19
CA ILE A 42 0.97 -4.24 -14.50
C ILE A 42 0.10 -3.83 -15.69
N ASN A 43 0.13 -4.61 -16.77
CA ASN A 43 -0.64 -4.32 -17.97
C ASN A 43 -2.15 -4.34 -17.71
N GLU A 44 -2.63 -5.36 -16.99
CA GLU A 44 -4.05 -5.48 -16.65
C GLU A 44 -4.57 -4.28 -15.86
N ILE A 45 -3.83 -3.87 -14.84
CA ILE A 45 -4.25 -2.77 -13.98
C ILE A 45 -4.13 -1.43 -14.70
N CYS A 46 -3.11 -1.24 -15.51
CA CYS A 46 -2.99 -0.02 -16.32
C CYS A 46 -4.13 0.13 -17.31
N LYS A 47 -4.62 -0.97 -17.89
CA LYS A 47 -5.74 -0.93 -18.83
C LYS A 47 -7.02 -0.38 -18.21
N ILE A 48 -7.24 -0.61 -16.93
CA ILE A 48 -8.46 -0.15 -16.25
C ILE A 48 -8.27 1.18 -15.53
N GLY A 49 -7.11 1.82 -15.71
CA GLY A 49 -6.87 3.16 -15.18
C GLY A 49 -5.86 3.26 -14.06
N GLY A 50 -5.23 2.15 -13.65
CA GLY A 50 -4.18 2.19 -12.64
C GLY A 50 -2.92 2.87 -13.15
N ILE A 51 -2.18 3.49 -12.26
CA ILE A 51 -0.93 4.18 -12.58
C ILE A 51 0.23 3.37 -12.00
N PHE A 52 1.04 2.79 -12.88
CA PHE A 52 2.20 2.00 -12.45
C PHE A 52 3.34 2.90 -11.98
N VAL A 53 3.86 2.61 -10.79
CA VAL A 53 5.03 3.30 -10.23
C VAL A 53 6.15 2.28 -10.11
N PRO A 54 7.24 2.42 -10.89
CA PRO A 54 8.29 1.40 -10.95
C PRO A 54 9.09 1.18 -9.66
N LEU A 55 9.17 2.18 -8.80
CA LEU A 55 9.92 2.09 -7.55
C LEU A 55 8.99 2.30 -6.36
N ILE A 56 9.03 1.37 -5.42
CA ILE A 56 8.22 1.45 -4.20
C ILE A 56 8.42 2.79 -3.48
N LYS A 57 9.65 3.23 -3.38
CA LYS A 57 9.99 4.47 -2.68
C LYS A 57 9.34 5.72 -3.27
N ASP A 58 8.88 5.65 -4.51
CA ASP A 58 8.24 6.78 -5.18
C ASP A 58 6.73 6.82 -5.01
N LEU A 59 6.11 5.77 -4.46
CA LEU A 59 4.67 5.76 -4.21
C LEU A 59 4.20 6.94 -3.36
N PRO A 60 4.90 7.33 -2.29
CA PRO A 60 4.47 8.48 -1.49
C PRO A 60 4.39 9.80 -2.25
N LEU A 61 5.05 9.89 -3.40
CA LEU A 61 4.95 11.09 -4.25
C LEU A 61 3.60 11.18 -4.95
N HIS A 62 2.87 10.06 -5.04
CA HIS A 62 1.61 9.96 -5.74
C HIS A 62 0.39 9.89 -4.82
N ALA A 63 0.57 9.48 -3.57
CA ALA A 63 -0.55 9.26 -2.65
C ALA A 63 -0.10 9.38 -1.20
N ASP A 64 -0.99 9.91 -0.36
CA ASP A 64 -0.76 10.00 1.09
C ASP A 64 -1.34 8.79 1.85
N THR A 65 -2.22 8.04 1.23
CA THR A 65 -2.75 6.79 1.79
C THR A 65 -2.23 5.64 0.95
N ILE A 66 -1.51 4.73 1.57
CA ILE A 66 -0.90 3.58 0.89
C ILE A 66 -1.35 2.30 1.58
N ILE A 67 -1.89 1.38 0.78
CA ILE A 67 -2.35 0.08 1.26
C ILE A 67 -1.29 -0.96 0.92
N THR A 68 -0.95 -1.79 1.89
CA THR A 68 -0.03 -2.90 1.70
C THR A 68 -0.74 -4.22 1.99
N ASN A 69 -0.50 -5.21 1.15
CA ASN A 69 -1.04 -6.56 1.33
C ASN A 69 0.01 -7.56 0.88
N LEU A 70 0.87 -7.95 1.80
CA LEU A 70 2.09 -8.73 1.53
C LEU A 70 2.08 -10.05 2.28
N PRO A 71 2.91 -11.04 1.85
CA PRO A 71 2.85 -12.40 2.39
C PRO A 71 3.25 -12.56 3.86
N ASN A 72 4.15 -11.74 4.37
CA ASN A 72 4.69 -11.94 5.71
C ASN A 72 5.24 -10.66 6.33
N THR A 73 5.56 -10.75 7.62
CA THR A 73 6.07 -9.63 8.41
C THR A 73 7.36 -9.03 7.84
N LYS A 74 8.27 -9.88 7.38
CA LYS A 74 9.53 -9.43 6.82
C LYS A 74 9.32 -8.55 5.60
N ASP A 75 8.43 -8.96 4.71
CA ASP A 75 8.12 -8.21 3.50
C ASP A 75 7.47 -6.87 3.83
N VAL A 76 6.57 -6.84 4.79
CA VAL A 76 5.94 -5.58 5.22
C VAL A 76 6.98 -4.62 5.79
N LYS A 77 7.86 -5.11 6.66
CA LYS A 77 8.93 -4.28 7.21
C LYS A 77 9.82 -3.69 6.11
N GLU A 78 10.25 -4.52 5.18
CA GLU A 78 11.11 -4.08 4.08
C GLU A 78 10.43 -3.01 3.23
N VAL A 79 9.18 -3.23 2.88
CA VAL A 79 8.42 -2.32 2.03
C VAL A 79 8.09 -1.02 2.74
N VAL A 80 7.69 -1.07 3.99
CA VAL A 80 7.22 0.13 4.71
C VAL A 80 8.39 0.92 5.29
N ILE A 81 9.25 0.29 6.06
CA ILE A 81 10.32 0.97 6.80
C ILE A 81 11.72 0.62 6.36
N GLY A 82 11.87 -0.20 5.32
CA GLY A 82 13.17 -0.56 4.79
C GLY A 82 13.83 0.60 4.05
N LYS A 83 15.13 0.44 3.81
CA LYS A 83 15.97 1.46 3.17
C LYS A 83 15.44 1.90 1.80
N ASN A 84 14.95 0.95 1.01
CA ASN A 84 14.42 1.21 -0.32
C ASN A 84 12.89 1.19 -0.34
N GLY A 85 12.27 1.29 0.82
CA GLY A 85 10.83 1.26 0.97
C GLY A 85 10.20 2.64 1.00
N LEU A 86 9.03 2.71 1.62
CA LEU A 86 8.21 3.91 1.64
C LEU A 86 8.74 5.01 2.55
N LEU A 87 9.35 4.62 3.68
CA LEU A 87 9.67 5.54 4.77
C LEU A 87 10.38 6.83 4.36
N PRO A 88 11.45 6.79 3.55
CA PRO A 88 12.19 8.02 3.25
C PRO A 88 11.36 9.12 2.61
N ASN A 89 10.34 8.76 1.84
CA ASN A 89 9.52 9.74 1.11
C ASN A 89 8.11 9.93 1.68
N LEU A 90 7.81 9.28 2.82
CA LEU A 90 6.52 9.48 3.46
C LEU A 90 6.43 10.87 4.08
N ASN A 91 5.33 11.54 3.83
CA ASN A 91 5.05 12.84 4.41
C ASN A 91 4.40 12.70 5.78
N LYS A 92 4.58 13.69 6.62
CA LYS A 92 3.83 13.81 7.86
C LYS A 92 2.33 13.74 7.54
N ASP A 93 1.59 13.04 8.38
CA ASP A 93 0.14 12.81 8.26
C ASP A 93 -0.26 11.84 7.16
N ALA A 94 0.71 11.22 6.47
CA ALA A 94 0.42 10.10 5.59
C ALA A 94 -0.11 8.91 6.39
N CYS A 95 -0.79 8.00 5.74
CA CYS A 95 -1.38 6.82 6.38
C CYS A 95 -1.01 5.55 5.61
N ILE A 96 -0.48 4.58 6.32
CA ILE A 96 -0.24 3.24 5.79
C ILE A 96 -1.31 2.32 6.36
N ILE A 97 -2.06 1.66 5.49
CA ILE A 97 -3.05 0.66 5.88
C ILE A 97 -2.49 -0.71 5.49
N ASP A 98 -2.09 -1.48 6.49
CA ASP A 98 -1.55 -2.81 6.23
C ASP A 98 -2.63 -3.88 6.41
N MET A 99 -2.94 -4.56 5.32
CA MET A 99 -3.93 -5.62 5.30
C MET A 99 -3.29 -7.00 5.37
N SER A 100 -1.98 -7.05 5.52
CA SER A 100 -1.22 -8.30 5.68
C SER A 100 -1.44 -8.87 7.07
N THR A 101 -1.30 -10.20 7.19
CA THR A 101 -1.28 -10.83 8.51
C THR A 101 0.17 -10.86 8.99
N ILE A 102 0.50 -10.00 9.94
CA ILE A 102 1.87 -9.89 10.47
C ILE A 102 1.89 -10.09 11.98
N SER A 103 3.08 -10.34 12.52
CA SER A 103 3.24 -10.57 13.95
C SER A 103 2.96 -9.30 14.75
N PRO A 104 2.48 -9.44 16.02
CA PRO A 104 2.31 -8.28 16.89
C PRO A 104 3.60 -7.48 17.11
N GLU A 105 4.73 -8.18 17.19
CA GLU A 105 6.04 -7.51 17.33
C GLU A 105 6.37 -6.69 16.09
N GLY A 106 6.13 -7.25 14.91
CA GLY A 106 6.33 -6.54 13.66
C GLY A 106 5.44 -5.30 13.56
N THR A 107 4.19 -5.41 13.95
CA THR A 107 3.26 -4.29 13.99
C THR A 107 3.79 -3.16 14.89
N LYS A 108 4.27 -3.52 16.09
CA LYS A 108 4.81 -2.54 17.03
C LYS A 108 6.05 -1.84 16.48
N ASP A 109 6.96 -2.59 15.86
CA ASP A 109 8.19 -2.02 15.30
C ASP A 109 7.90 -1.04 14.18
N ILE A 110 7.02 -1.43 13.26
CA ILE A 110 6.64 -0.60 12.13
C ILE A 110 5.93 0.66 12.64
N SER A 111 4.96 0.47 13.52
CA SER A 111 4.18 1.58 14.08
C SER A 111 5.05 2.59 14.81
N ALA A 112 6.00 2.13 15.63
CA ALA A 112 6.90 3.00 16.36
C ALA A 112 7.78 3.82 15.41
N THR A 113 8.29 3.19 14.35
CA THR A 113 9.13 3.87 13.37
C THR A 113 8.34 4.93 12.60
N LEU A 114 7.13 4.59 12.16
CA LEU A 114 6.28 5.53 11.43
C LEU A 114 5.82 6.69 12.30
N LYS A 115 5.51 6.42 13.56
CA LYS A 115 5.08 7.44 14.51
C LYS A 115 6.13 8.55 14.68
N ARG A 116 7.41 8.18 14.68
CA ARG A 116 8.49 9.16 14.78
C ARG A 116 8.49 10.14 13.59
N LYS A 117 7.96 9.71 12.47
CA LYS A 117 7.86 10.55 11.27
C LYS A 117 6.50 11.23 11.15
N GLY A 118 5.59 11.00 12.07
CA GLY A 118 4.24 11.57 12.01
C GLY A 118 3.32 10.86 11.05
N VAL A 119 3.59 9.59 10.73
CA VAL A 119 2.82 8.77 9.80
C VAL A 119 1.92 7.81 10.59
N PHE A 120 0.66 7.74 10.21
CA PHE A 120 -0.30 6.81 10.82
C PHE A 120 -0.13 5.41 10.25
N PHE A 121 -0.26 4.41 11.10
CA PHE A 121 -0.22 3.02 10.70
C PHE A 121 -1.47 2.31 11.21
N ILE A 122 -2.27 1.78 10.27
CA ILE A 122 -3.47 1.04 10.59
C ILE A 122 -3.24 -0.42 10.23
N ASP A 123 -3.33 -1.29 11.24
CA ASP A 123 -3.24 -2.74 11.07
C ASP A 123 -4.66 -3.27 10.86
N ALA A 124 -4.96 -3.67 9.64
CA ALA A 124 -6.30 -4.12 9.26
C ALA A 124 -6.23 -5.47 8.53
N PRO A 125 -5.79 -6.54 9.22
CA PRO A 125 -5.58 -7.82 8.57
C PRO A 125 -6.86 -8.39 7.97
N VAL A 126 -6.72 -8.98 6.78
CA VAL A 126 -7.82 -9.67 6.10
C VAL A 126 -7.77 -11.15 6.48
N SER A 127 -8.90 -11.70 6.87
CA SER A 127 -9.01 -13.11 7.23
C SER A 127 -10.00 -13.83 6.31
N GLY A 128 -9.93 -15.17 6.30
CA GLY A 128 -10.82 -15.99 5.49
C GLY A 128 -10.40 -16.18 4.04
N GLY A 129 -9.35 -15.55 3.59
CA GLY A 129 -8.86 -15.64 2.21
C GLY A 129 -9.97 -15.40 1.20
N GLU A 130 -10.00 -16.23 0.14
CA GLU A 130 -10.99 -16.09 -0.91
C GLU A 130 -12.42 -16.39 -0.45
N ALA A 131 -12.54 -17.21 0.59
CA ALA A 131 -13.84 -17.59 1.13
C ALA A 131 -14.40 -16.60 2.14
N GLY A 132 -13.56 -15.67 2.58
CA GLY A 132 -13.94 -14.66 3.58
C GLY A 132 -14.77 -13.49 3.08
#